data_8d8dc2faf6a687bd7b60f10b57489896
#
_entry.id   8d8dc2faf6a687bd7b60f10b57489896
#
_cell.length_a   1.000
_cell.length_b   1.000
_cell.length_c   1.000
_cell.angle_alpha   90.00
_cell.angle_beta   90.00
_cell.angle_gamma   90.00
#
_symmetry.space_group_name_H-M   'P 1'
#
loop_
_entity.id
_entity.type
_entity.pdbx_description
1 polymer ?
#
loop_
_entity_poly.entity_id
_entity_poly.type
_entity_poly.pdbx_seq_one_letter_code
_entity_poly.pdbx_strand_id
1 'polypeptide(L)'
;MRTASVQRDTRETRIKLSLNLDGTGKTEVSTGCGFLDHMLELFARHGDFDLSVTCHGDTQVDFHHSVEDIGICLGKAFQEALGDKRGLVRYGQCLLPMDETLVLCAVDLSGRDYLGWAVDLPAAKVGDFDTELAQEFWLGFVRNCPGSLHIRRMAGENTHHILEAGFKGAGRTLKAAVALDPKHLGEIPSTKGVL
;
A
#
# COMPACT_ATOMS: atom_id res chain seq x y z
N MET A 1 -18.99 -7.81 0.77
CA MET A 1 -18.05 -6.84 0.18
C MET A 1 -17.26 -6.22 1.33
N ARG A 2 -15.95 -6.31 1.28
CA ARG A 2 -15.03 -5.77 2.31
C ARG A 2 -14.62 -4.35 1.87
N THR A 3 -15.35 -3.37 2.37
CA THR A 3 -15.20 -1.96 2.00
C THR A 3 -14.94 -1.10 3.23
N ALA A 4 -14.21 -0.01 3.06
CA ALA A 4 -14.00 1.00 4.08
C ALA A 4 -13.94 2.40 3.47
N SER A 5 -14.26 3.41 4.27
CA SER A 5 -14.11 4.82 3.90
C SER A 5 -13.52 5.60 5.07
N VAL A 6 -12.41 6.27 4.82
CA VAL A 6 -11.65 7.03 5.80
C VAL A 6 -11.65 8.51 5.41
N GLN A 7 -11.93 9.36 6.37
CA GLN A 7 -11.70 10.79 6.27
C GLN A 7 -10.69 11.22 7.32
N ARG A 8 -9.71 12.03 6.91
CA ARG A 8 -8.70 12.60 7.80
C ARG A 8 -8.53 14.09 7.49
N ASP A 9 -8.76 14.89 8.49
CA ASP A 9 -8.61 16.34 8.44
C ASP A 9 -7.62 16.78 9.51
N THR A 10 -6.51 17.36 9.08
CA THR A 10 -5.49 17.96 9.94
C THR A 10 -5.33 19.45 9.61
N ARG A 11 -4.32 20.12 10.16
CA ARG A 11 -3.96 21.46 9.74
C ARG A 11 -3.19 21.49 8.41
N GLU A 12 -2.64 20.35 8.01
CA GLU A 12 -1.73 20.19 6.87
C GLU A 12 -2.41 19.52 5.69
N THR A 13 -3.34 18.56 5.95
CA THR A 13 -3.99 17.77 4.91
C THR A 13 -5.49 17.61 5.14
N ARG A 14 -6.23 17.45 4.04
CA ARG A 14 -7.62 16.98 4.03
C ARG A 14 -7.75 15.84 3.04
N ILE A 15 -8.05 14.64 3.57
CA ILE A 15 -8.07 13.40 2.80
C ILE A 15 -9.42 12.72 2.92
N LYS A 16 -9.94 12.27 1.77
CA LYS A 16 -11.03 11.31 1.69
C LYS A 16 -10.54 10.12 0.90
N LEU A 17 -10.70 8.92 1.47
CA LEU A 17 -10.28 7.68 0.86
C LEU A 17 -11.38 6.63 0.99
N SER A 18 -11.69 5.93 -0.11
CA SER A 18 -12.58 4.78 -0.12
C SER A 18 -11.87 3.60 -0.76
N LEU A 19 -12.03 2.42 -0.15
CA LEU A 19 -11.39 1.18 -0.56
C LEU A 19 -12.42 0.05 -0.64
N ASN A 20 -12.30 -0.78 -1.68
CA ASN A 20 -12.98 -2.07 -1.78
C ASN A 20 -11.94 -3.16 -2.07
N LEU A 21 -11.74 -4.07 -1.11
CA LEU A 21 -10.81 -5.19 -1.26
C LEU A 21 -11.29 -6.25 -2.27
N ASP A 22 -12.61 -6.32 -2.51
CA ASP A 22 -13.24 -7.26 -3.44
C ASP A 22 -13.59 -6.55 -4.78
N GLY A 23 -12.72 -5.63 -5.20
CA GLY A 23 -12.90 -4.78 -6.37
C GLY A 23 -12.44 -5.40 -7.69
N THR A 24 -12.27 -4.54 -8.68
CA THR A 24 -11.83 -4.89 -10.04
C THR A 24 -10.67 -4.02 -10.53
N GLY A 25 -10.07 -3.24 -9.65
CA GLY A 25 -8.97 -2.33 -9.96
C GLY A 25 -9.44 -0.99 -10.54
N LYS A 26 -10.66 -0.52 -10.18
CA LYS A 26 -11.14 0.82 -10.54
C LYS A 26 -10.48 1.86 -9.66
N THR A 27 -10.05 2.97 -10.27
CA THR A 27 -9.33 4.03 -9.55
C THR A 27 -9.92 5.40 -9.85
N GLU A 28 -9.95 6.24 -8.82
CA GLU A 28 -10.22 7.67 -8.89
C GLU A 28 -9.28 8.36 -7.90
N VAL A 29 -8.14 8.82 -8.39
CA VAL A 29 -7.05 9.32 -7.53
C VAL A 29 -6.69 10.76 -7.90
N SER A 30 -6.64 11.64 -6.91
CA SER A 30 -6.25 13.03 -7.03
C SER A 30 -5.60 13.48 -5.72
N THR A 31 -4.28 13.36 -5.62
CA THR A 31 -3.53 13.67 -4.40
C THR A 31 -2.83 15.03 -4.44
N GLY A 32 -2.76 15.65 -5.63
CA GLY A 32 -1.95 16.84 -5.88
C GLY A 32 -0.49 16.52 -6.22
N CYS A 33 -0.08 15.25 -6.16
CA CYS A 33 1.23 14.76 -6.55
C CYS A 33 1.07 13.71 -7.68
N GLY A 34 1.34 14.11 -8.93
CA GLY A 34 1.08 13.25 -10.09
C GLY A 34 1.81 11.92 -10.08
N PHE A 35 3.04 11.86 -9.52
CA PHE A 35 3.76 10.60 -9.39
C PHE A 35 3.09 9.66 -8.38
N LEU A 36 2.62 10.19 -7.24
CA LEU A 36 1.89 9.38 -6.26
C LEU A 36 0.54 8.91 -6.82
N ASP A 37 -0.17 9.75 -7.57
CA ASP A 37 -1.42 9.37 -8.24
C ASP A 37 -1.18 8.14 -9.11
N HIS A 38 -0.15 8.17 -9.96
CA HIS A 38 0.24 7.06 -10.80
C HIS A 38 0.60 5.80 -9.99
N MET A 39 1.36 5.92 -8.89
CA MET A 39 1.72 4.79 -8.04
C MET A 39 0.48 4.14 -7.37
N LEU A 40 -0.47 4.94 -6.91
CA LEU A 40 -1.70 4.44 -6.29
C LEU A 40 -2.64 3.76 -7.31
N GLU A 41 -2.72 4.30 -8.53
CA GLU A 41 -3.46 3.66 -9.63
C GLU A 41 -2.88 2.28 -9.97
N LEU A 42 -1.55 2.18 -10.07
CA LEU A 42 -0.87 0.91 -10.33
C LEU A 42 -1.06 -0.08 -9.18
N PHE A 43 -0.92 0.38 -7.95
CA PHE A 43 -1.16 -0.43 -6.75
C PHE A 43 -2.57 -1.03 -6.76
N ALA A 44 -3.57 -0.20 -6.94
CA ALA A 44 -4.97 -0.61 -6.94
C ALA A 44 -5.28 -1.54 -8.13
N ARG A 45 -4.80 -1.20 -9.33
CA ARG A 45 -5.01 -1.99 -10.55
C ARG A 45 -4.41 -3.40 -10.42
N HIS A 46 -3.18 -3.50 -9.92
CA HIS A 46 -2.49 -4.79 -9.76
C HIS A 46 -2.96 -5.58 -8.53
N GLY A 47 -3.58 -4.91 -7.56
CA GLY A 47 -4.24 -5.51 -6.41
C GLY A 47 -5.68 -5.95 -6.67
N ASP A 48 -6.29 -5.55 -7.80
CA ASP A 48 -7.73 -5.63 -8.09
C ASP A 48 -8.58 -4.91 -7.01
N PHE A 49 -8.00 -3.90 -6.35
CA PHE A 49 -8.73 -3.07 -5.39
C PHE A 49 -9.46 -1.94 -6.12
N ASP A 50 -10.71 -1.62 -5.72
CA ASP A 50 -11.27 -0.35 -6.14
C ASP A 50 -10.82 0.72 -5.13
N LEU A 51 -10.21 1.80 -5.60
CA LEU A 51 -9.61 2.83 -4.76
C LEU A 51 -10.00 4.23 -5.23
N SER A 52 -10.59 5.02 -4.35
CA SER A 52 -10.79 6.46 -4.55
C SER A 52 -10.02 7.23 -3.49
N VAL A 53 -9.21 8.21 -3.92
CA VAL A 53 -8.43 9.07 -3.02
C VAL A 53 -8.49 10.51 -3.49
N THR A 54 -8.89 11.41 -2.60
CA THR A 54 -8.76 12.85 -2.80
C THR A 54 -7.97 13.44 -1.65
N CYS A 55 -6.91 14.19 -1.94
CA CYS A 55 -6.11 14.88 -0.94
C CYS A 55 -5.93 16.35 -1.33
N HIS A 56 -6.08 17.24 -0.35
CA HIS A 56 -5.69 18.63 -0.41
C HIS A 56 -4.70 18.88 0.72
N GLY A 57 -3.41 18.87 0.39
CA GLY A 57 -2.31 19.10 1.33
C GLY A 57 -1.63 20.44 1.14
N ASP A 58 -0.72 20.74 2.04
CA ASP A 58 0.12 21.96 2.06
C ASP A 58 1.34 21.82 1.11
N THR A 59 1.07 21.49 -0.15
CA THR A 59 2.08 21.20 -1.19
C THR A 59 3.06 22.35 -1.47
N GLN A 60 2.79 23.55 -0.95
CA GLN A 60 3.73 24.68 -0.96
C GLN A 60 4.93 24.45 -0.01
N VAL A 61 4.82 23.54 0.95
CA VAL A 61 5.92 23.08 1.81
C VAL A 61 6.71 22.01 1.04
N ASP A 62 6.10 20.86 0.88
CA ASP A 62 6.52 19.71 0.06
C ASP A 62 5.37 18.69 -0.02
N PHE A 63 5.64 17.46 -0.46
CA PHE A 63 4.63 16.40 -0.48
C PHE A 63 4.64 15.48 0.74
N HIS A 64 5.51 15.71 1.73
CA HIS A 64 5.71 14.79 2.86
C HIS A 64 4.42 14.49 3.61
N HIS A 65 3.75 15.55 4.11
CA HIS A 65 2.51 15.41 4.88
C HIS A 65 1.40 14.70 4.09
N SER A 66 1.25 15.03 2.80
CA SER A 66 0.27 14.38 1.93
C SER A 66 0.55 12.89 1.74
N VAL A 67 1.80 12.53 1.47
CA VAL A 67 2.22 11.15 1.18
C VAL A 67 2.08 10.28 2.43
N GLU A 68 2.59 10.73 3.58
CA GLU A 68 2.48 10.01 4.86
C GLU A 68 1.02 9.82 5.25
N ASP A 69 0.22 10.90 5.23
CA ASP A 69 -1.18 10.88 5.65
C ASP A 69 -2.06 10.02 4.73
N ILE A 70 -1.77 9.94 3.43
CA ILE A 70 -2.44 9.02 2.51
C ILE A 70 -2.07 7.57 2.86
N GLY A 71 -0.80 7.28 3.18
CA GLY A 71 -0.37 5.99 3.68
C GLY A 71 -1.12 5.57 4.95
N ILE A 72 -1.26 6.48 5.90
CA ILE A 72 -2.06 6.29 7.12
C ILE A 72 -3.52 5.98 6.79
N CYS A 73 -4.15 6.76 5.90
CA CYS A 73 -5.55 6.55 5.51
C CYS A 73 -5.75 5.21 4.81
N LEU A 74 -4.84 4.83 3.90
CA LEU A 74 -4.89 3.55 3.22
C LEU A 74 -4.74 2.38 4.19
N GLY A 75 -3.80 2.48 5.15
CA GLY A 75 -3.64 1.47 6.21
C GLY A 75 -4.90 1.30 7.04
N LYS A 76 -5.51 2.39 7.49
CA LYS A 76 -6.78 2.37 8.23
C LYS A 76 -7.91 1.73 7.43
N ALA A 77 -8.04 2.08 6.15
CA ALA A 77 -9.05 1.52 5.27
C ALA A 77 -8.86 0.00 5.08
N PHE A 78 -7.62 -0.46 4.91
CA PHE A 78 -7.32 -1.89 4.87
C PHE A 78 -7.69 -2.58 6.18
N GLN A 79 -7.28 -2.05 7.33
CA GLN A 79 -7.57 -2.63 8.65
C GLN A 79 -9.08 -2.73 8.90
N GLU A 80 -9.84 -1.68 8.56
CA GLU A 80 -11.30 -1.66 8.69
C GLU A 80 -11.96 -2.67 7.76
N ALA A 81 -11.56 -2.71 6.48
CA ALA A 81 -12.12 -3.63 5.50
C ALA A 81 -11.80 -5.10 5.78
N LEU A 82 -10.65 -5.39 6.41
CA LEU A 82 -10.24 -6.74 6.82
C LEU A 82 -11.05 -7.30 8.00
N GLY A 83 -11.63 -6.41 8.82
CA GLY A 83 -12.42 -6.82 9.99
C GLY A 83 -11.63 -7.70 10.97
N ASP A 84 -12.20 -8.84 11.34
CA ASP A 84 -11.61 -9.79 12.28
C ASP A 84 -10.59 -10.77 11.68
N LYS A 85 -10.30 -10.60 10.39
CA LYS A 85 -9.31 -11.38 9.62
C LYS A 85 -9.62 -12.88 9.51
N ARG A 86 -10.86 -13.31 9.77
CA ARG A 86 -11.26 -14.72 9.59
C ARG A 86 -11.22 -15.11 8.11
N GLY A 87 -10.73 -16.31 7.88
CA GLY A 87 -10.66 -16.88 6.54
C GLY A 87 -9.61 -16.27 5.63
N LEU A 88 -8.78 -15.34 6.10
CA LEU A 88 -7.72 -14.77 5.26
C LEU A 88 -6.62 -15.79 4.94
N VAL A 89 -6.07 -15.72 3.73
CA VAL A 89 -4.82 -16.40 3.38
C VAL A 89 -3.67 -15.88 4.24
N ARG A 90 -3.71 -14.59 4.64
CA ARG A 90 -2.80 -13.93 5.57
C ARG A 90 -1.43 -13.59 4.98
N TYR A 91 -0.83 -14.49 4.22
CA TYR A 91 0.50 -14.30 3.62
C TYR A 91 0.38 -14.00 2.13
N GLY A 92 1.24 -13.12 1.65
CA GLY A 92 1.39 -12.86 0.23
C GLY A 92 2.84 -12.58 -0.12
N GLN A 93 3.20 -12.88 -1.36
CA GLN A 93 4.51 -12.50 -1.90
C GLN A 93 4.42 -12.30 -3.41
N CYS A 94 5.27 -11.43 -3.91
CA CYS A 94 5.42 -11.17 -5.33
C CYS A 94 6.87 -10.85 -5.64
N LEU A 95 7.45 -11.51 -6.61
CA LEU A 95 8.69 -11.11 -7.26
C LEU A 95 8.30 -10.50 -8.59
N LEU A 96 8.43 -9.17 -8.72
CA LEU A 96 7.92 -8.41 -9.84
C LEU A 96 9.06 -7.87 -10.70
N PRO A 97 9.19 -8.35 -11.96
CA PRO A 97 10.11 -7.78 -12.93
C PRO A 97 9.48 -6.59 -13.63
N MET A 98 10.28 -5.58 -13.94
CA MET A 98 9.95 -4.45 -14.79
C MET A 98 11.20 -4.00 -15.51
N ASP A 99 11.33 -4.36 -16.79
CA ASP A 99 12.55 -4.18 -17.60
C ASP A 99 13.80 -4.69 -16.86
N GLU A 100 14.76 -3.81 -16.54
CA GLU A 100 15.99 -4.13 -15.82
C GLU A 100 15.78 -4.29 -14.30
N THR A 101 14.60 -3.92 -13.82
CA THR A 101 14.27 -3.88 -12.39
C THR A 101 13.62 -5.17 -11.92
N LEU A 102 13.98 -5.61 -10.73
CA LEU A 102 13.37 -6.73 -10.04
C LEU A 102 13.15 -6.36 -8.57
N VAL A 103 11.89 -6.40 -8.11
CA VAL A 103 11.52 -6.09 -6.72
C VAL A 103 10.79 -7.26 -6.08
N LEU A 104 11.20 -7.62 -4.87
CA LEU A 104 10.50 -8.56 -3.99
C LEU A 104 9.59 -7.79 -3.04
N CYS A 105 8.32 -8.19 -2.98
CA CYS A 105 7.37 -7.77 -1.96
C CYS A 105 6.85 -9.00 -1.21
N ALA A 106 6.78 -8.94 0.12
CA ALA A 106 6.21 -10.01 0.96
C ALA A 106 5.47 -9.41 2.16
N VAL A 107 4.35 -10.01 2.55
CA VAL A 107 3.54 -9.54 3.69
C VAL A 107 3.07 -10.70 4.56
N ASP A 108 3.03 -10.46 5.87
CA ASP A 108 2.30 -11.23 6.88
C ASP A 108 1.35 -10.28 7.63
N LEU A 109 0.04 -10.45 7.46
CA LEU A 109 -0.99 -9.66 8.15
C LEU A 109 -1.15 -10.09 9.61
N SER A 110 -0.04 -10.09 10.34
CA SER A 110 0.14 -10.69 11.66
C SER A 110 -0.40 -9.86 12.85
N GLY A 111 -0.87 -8.65 12.63
CA GLY A 111 -1.22 -7.72 13.71
C GLY A 111 -0.01 -7.01 14.37
N ARG A 112 1.21 -7.21 13.88
CA ARG A 112 2.43 -6.55 14.33
C ARG A 112 3.01 -5.72 13.20
N ASP A 113 3.14 -4.42 13.42
CA ASP A 113 3.63 -3.49 12.42
C ASP A 113 5.15 -3.61 12.24
N TYR A 114 5.57 -3.81 11.00
CA TYR A 114 6.97 -3.81 10.61
C TYR A 114 7.10 -3.48 9.12
N LEU A 115 7.96 -2.53 8.79
CA LEU A 115 8.38 -2.27 7.42
C LEU A 115 9.84 -2.70 7.23
N GLY A 116 10.05 -3.75 6.45
CA GLY A 116 11.36 -4.16 5.95
C GLY A 116 11.69 -3.44 4.65
N TRP A 117 12.16 -2.20 4.73
CA TRP A 117 12.54 -1.40 3.58
C TRP A 117 14.00 -1.62 3.21
N ALA A 118 14.24 -2.27 2.07
CA ALA A 118 15.58 -2.51 1.52
C ALA A 118 15.59 -2.12 0.03
N VAL A 119 15.29 -0.84 -0.21
CA VAL A 119 15.18 -0.25 -1.55
C VAL A 119 16.13 0.94 -1.62
N ASP A 120 17.33 0.70 -2.20
CA ASP A 120 18.23 1.79 -2.56
C ASP A 120 17.73 2.46 -3.83
N LEU A 121 17.52 3.75 -3.77
CA LEU A 121 16.99 4.56 -4.87
C LEU A 121 18.12 5.43 -5.43
N PRO A 122 18.53 5.22 -6.70
CA PRO A 122 19.67 5.94 -7.29
C PRO A 122 19.46 7.46 -7.42
N ALA A 123 18.21 7.90 -7.67
CA ALA A 123 17.88 9.32 -7.79
C ALA A 123 17.06 9.80 -6.58
N ALA A 124 17.33 11.01 -6.12
CA ALA A 124 16.61 11.64 -5.02
C ALA A 124 15.18 12.08 -5.41
N LYS A 125 14.92 12.27 -6.71
CA LYS A 125 13.61 12.69 -7.23
C LYS A 125 13.22 11.92 -8.48
N VAL A 126 11.90 11.77 -8.66
CA VAL A 126 11.25 11.39 -9.92
C VAL A 126 10.18 12.45 -10.21
N GLY A 127 10.39 13.28 -11.23
CA GLY A 127 9.61 14.50 -11.40
C GLY A 127 9.75 15.39 -10.15
N ASP A 128 8.63 15.78 -9.59
CA ASP A 128 8.58 16.59 -8.36
C ASP A 128 8.54 15.76 -7.06
N PHE A 129 8.47 14.44 -7.19
CA PHE A 129 8.36 13.52 -6.04
C PHE A 129 9.74 13.20 -5.46
N ASP A 130 9.95 13.50 -4.17
CA ASP A 130 11.13 13.07 -3.41
C ASP A 130 11.03 11.57 -3.12
N THR A 131 12.02 10.81 -3.54
CA THR A 131 11.94 9.34 -3.54
C THR A 131 11.93 8.71 -2.16
N GLU A 132 12.46 9.42 -1.14
CA GLU A 132 12.38 9.01 0.27
C GLU A 132 10.93 8.91 0.77
N LEU A 133 10.00 9.67 0.20
CA LEU A 133 8.59 9.67 0.58
C LEU A 133 7.89 8.33 0.33
N ALA A 134 8.43 7.50 -0.56
CA ALA A 134 7.90 6.16 -0.77
C ALA A 134 8.04 5.29 0.49
N GLN A 135 9.13 5.44 1.24
CA GLN A 135 9.29 4.77 2.54
C GLN A 135 8.29 5.29 3.57
N GLU A 136 8.08 6.61 3.64
CA GLU A 136 7.14 7.24 4.57
C GLU A 136 5.70 6.81 4.30
N PHE A 137 5.32 6.69 3.02
CA PHE A 137 4.02 6.14 2.62
C PHE A 137 3.80 4.74 3.21
N TRP A 138 4.76 3.83 3.02
CA TRP A 138 4.64 2.45 3.51
C TRP A 138 4.75 2.34 5.03
N LEU A 139 5.50 3.22 5.69
CA LEU A 139 5.51 3.33 7.17
C LEU A 139 4.13 3.75 7.69
N GLY A 140 3.53 4.79 7.08
CA GLY A 140 2.17 5.21 7.40
C GLY A 140 1.16 4.06 7.24
N PHE A 141 1.29 3.29 6.15
CA PHE A 141 0.44 2.13 5.88
C PHE A 141 0.58 1.04 6.95
N VAL A 142 1.79 0.52 7.21
CA VAL A 142 1.96 -0.63 8.12
C VAL A 142 1.62 -0.30 9.56
N ARG A 143 1.83 0.93 10.01
CA ARG A 143 1.46 1.42 11.34
C ARG A 143 -0.06 1.47 11.55
N ASN A 144 -0.84 1.52 10.49
CA ASN A 144 -2.30 1.60 10.55
C ASN A 144 -3.03 0.37 9.98
N CYS A 145 -2.29 -0.55 9.33
CA CYS A 145 -2.73 -1.91 9.01
C CYS A 145 -1.66 -2.88 9.51
N PRO A 146 -1.66 -3.21 10.82
CA PRO A 146 -0.56 -3.95 11.43
C PRO A 146 -0.28 -5.28 10.73
N GLY A 147 0.90 -5.36 10.17
CA GLY A 147 1.47 -6.50 9.46
C GLY A 147 2.94 -6.25 9.16
N SER A 148 3.68 -7.31 8.88
CA SER A 148 5.07 -7.19 8.44
C SER A 148 5.10 -7.12 6.92
N LEU A 149 5.43 -5.95 6.37
CA LEU A 149 5.60 -5.73 4.93
C LEU A 149 7.09 -5.58 4.61
N HIS A 150 7.58 -6.38 3.69
CA HIS A 150 8.94 -6.27 3.16
C HIS A 150 8.89 -5.86 1.69
N ILE A 151 9.68 -4.83 1.35
CA ILE A 151 9.92 -4.40 -0.03
C ILE A 151 11.43 -4.34 -0.23
N ARG A 152 11.93 -5.10 -1.20
CA ARG A 152 13.36 -5.21 -1.45
C ARG A 152 13.68 -5.10 -2.94
N ARG A 153 14.57 -4.17 -3.31
CA ARG A 153 15.17 -4.15 -4.64
C ARG A 153 16.16 -5.30 -4.77
N MET A 154 15.96 -6.15 -5.77
CA MET A 154 16.86 -7.26 -6.12
C MET A 154 17.78 -6.88 -7.26
N ALA A 155 17.29 -6.07 -8.23
CA ALA A 155 18.02 -5.52 -9.35
C ALA A 155 17.35 -4.23 -9.83
N GLY A 156 18.00 -3.46 -10.70
CA GLY A 156 17.45 -2.27 -11.35
C GLY A 156 18.24 -1.02 -11.00
N GLU A 157 18.23 -0.04 -11.92
CA GLU A 157 18.94 1.24 -11.78
C GLU A 157 18.03 2.45 -12.02
N ASN A 158 16.90 2.26 -12.71
CA ASN A 158 15.93 3.33 -12.94
C ASN A 158 15.02 3.48 -11.73
N THR A 159 15.13 4.61 -11.03
CA THR A 159 14.37 4.89 -9.81
C THR A 159 12.86 4.84 -10.02
N HIS A 160 12.34 5.32 -11.17
CA HIS A 160 10.93 5.22 -11.51
C HIS A 160 10.49 3.74 -11.59
N HIS A 161 11.25 2.91 -12.34
CA HIS A 161 10.96 1.48 -12.47
C HIS A 161 10.99 0.76 -11.12
N ILE A 162 11.96 1.10 -10.25
CA ILE A 162 12.09 0.50 -8.91
C ILE A 162 10.86 0.82 -8.06
N LEU A 163 10.45 2.08 -8.00
CA LEU A 163 9.27 2.50 -7.25
C LEU A 163 7.99 1.90 -7.81
N GLU A 164 7.82 1.97 -9.12
CA GLU A 164 6.65 1.40 -9.81
C GLU A 164 6.55 -0.12 -9.59
N ALA A 165 7.66 -0.86 -9.72
CA ALA A 165 7.70 -2.28 -9.41
C ALA A 165 7.35 -2.56 -7.94
N GLY A 166 7.77 -1.70 -7.02
CA GLY A 166 7.42 -1.77 -5.60
C GLY A 166 5.91 -1.63 -5.36
N PHE A 167 5.27 -0.60 -5.94
CA PHE A 167 3.82 -0.39 -5.76
C PHE A 167 2.98 -1.47 -6.45
N LYS A 168 3.32 -1.87 -7.68
CA LYS A 168 2.66 -3.01 -8.36
C LYS A 168 2.83 -4.32 -7.57
N GLY A 169 4.07 -4.57 -7.11
CA GLY A 169 4.41 -5.76 -6.32
C GLY A 169 3.65 -5.80 -5.00
N ALA A 170 3.56 -4.68 -4.28
CA ALA A 170 2.79 -4.57 -3.05
C ALA A 170 1.29 -4.79 -3.29
N GLY A 171 0.72 -4.25 -4.37
CA GLY A 171 -0.67 -4.51 -4.75
C GLY A 171 -0.95 -6.00 -4.94
N ARG A 172 -0.11 -6.69 -5.73
CA ARG A 172 -0.23 -8.16 -5.95
C ARG A 172 -0.03 -8.96 -4.68
N THR A 173 0.93 -8.55 -3.84
CA THR A 173 1.24 -9.18 -2.56
C THR A 173 0.06 -9.09 -1.59
N LEU A 174 -0.50 -7.89 -1.43
CA LEU A 174 -1.66 -7.67 -0.57
C LEU A 174 -2.91 -8.37 -1.11
N LYS A 175 -3.15 -8.36 -2.44
CA LYS A 175 -4.23 -9.14 -3.06
C LYS A 175 -4.19 -10.62 -2.64
N ALA A 176 -3.03 -11.23 -2.68
CA ALA A 176 -2.86 -12.63 -2.27
C ALA A 176 -3.14 -12.80 -0.77
N ALA A 177 -2.61 -11.90 0.08
CA ALA A 177 -2.75 -11.99 1.53
C ALA A 177 -4.19 -11.78 2.03
N VAL A 178 -4.95 -10.85 1.38
CA VAL A 178 -6.35 -10.57 1.75
C VAL A 178 -7.35 -11.53 1.12
N ALA A 179 -6.92 -12.44 0.24
CA ALA A 179 -7.78 -13.45 -0.32
C ALA A 179 -8.39 -14.32 0.78
N LEU A 180 -9.61 -14.82 0.55
CA LEU A 180 -10.26 -15.75 1.46
C LEU A 180 -9.90 -17.18 1.08
N ASP A 181 -9.48 -17.98 2.06
CA ASP A 181 -9.29 -19.41 1.89
C ASP A 181 -10.63 -20.13 2.07
N PRO A 182 -11.22 -20.72 1.01
CA PRO A 182 -12.53 -21.35 1.10
C PRO A 182 -12.56 -22.56 2.04
N LYS A 183 -11.41 -23.11 2.40
CA LYS A 183 -11.30 -24.25 3.33
C LYS A 183 -11.36 -23.81 4.79
N HIS A 184 -11.06 -22.53 5.10
CA HIS A 184 -10.87 -22.02 6.45
C HIS A 184 -11.67 -20.74 6.75
N LEU A 185 -12.79 -20.49 6.06
CA LEU A 185 -13.57 -19.24 6.11
C LEU A 185 -13.96 -18.76 7.54
N GLY A 186 -14.18 -19.69 8.44
CA GLY A 186 -14.57 -19.36 9.84
C GLY A 186 -13.41 -19.27 10.81
N GLU A 187 -12.17 -19.50 10.38
CA GLU A 187 -11.01 -19.64 11.24
C GLU A 187 -10.13 -18.39 11.20
N ILE A 188 -9.52 -18.04 12.33
CA ILE A 188 -8.43 -17.07 12.36
C ILE A 188 -7.18 -17.81 11.88
N PRO A 189 -6.44 -17.31 10.86
CA PRO A 189 -5.29 -18.01 10.30
C PRO A 189 -4.05 -17.89 11.21
N SER A 190 -4.19 -18.42 12.44
CA SER A 190 -3.17 -18.38 13.49
C SER A 190 -3.34 -19.56 14.43
N THR A 191 -2.26 -20.29 14.72
CA THR A 191 -2.24 -21.34 15.74
C THR A 191 -2.49 -20.81 17.16
N LYS A 192 -2.39 -19.48 17.37
CA LYS A 192 -2.69 -18.81 18.63
C LYS A 192 -4.17 -18.46 18.76
N GLY A 193 -4.99 -18.60 17.70
CA GLY A 193 -6.39 -18.23 17.66
C GLY A 193 -6.66 -16.71 17.67
N VAL A 194 -5.62 -15.88 17.55
CA VAL A 194 -5.68 -14.41 17.47
C VAL A 194 -4.63 -13.87 16.48
N LEU A 195 -4.92 -12.67 15.92
CA LEU A 195 -4.01 -11.87 15.08
C LEU A 195 -4.03 -10.41 15.53
#